data_38c243f494c7d7fafe5086c7e566775f
#
_entry.id   38c243f494c7d7fafe5086c7e566775f
#
_cell.length_a   1.000
_cell.length_b   1.000
_cell.length_c   1.000
_cell.angle_alpha   90.00
_cell.angle_beta   90.00
_cell.angle_gamma   90.00
#
_symmetry.space_group_name_H-M   'P 1'
#
loop_
_entity.id
_entity.type
_entity.pdbx_description
1 polymer ?
#
loop_
_entity_poly.entity_id
_entity_poly.type
_entity_poly.pdbx_seq_one_letter_code
_entity_poly.pdbx_strand_id
1 'polypeptide(L)'
;DFFTYRSTLSNLENEITKYKPNEIIIPQKDCANEKLQTILQKFEILASPVKDIYTDSGYCESFIKKALNVQSLSHLNIADKPDIISAVGTIFVYIQENQPQTLPILQNIKYIENNDFMVLDSVAIRNLEILRSLSSLKQEGSLLDAIDSTVTPMGARLLRNWLIKPLLNVSEIENRQNNTKVFVENTALKE
;
A
#
# COMPACT_ATOMS: atom_id res chain seq x y z
N ASP A 1 -7.23 0.83 -3.52
CA ASP A 1 -6.81 -0.48 -2.99
C ASP A 1 -6.35 -0.32 -1.55
N PHE A 2 -6.82 -1.22 -0.68
CA PHE A 2 -6.37 -1.28 0.71
C PHE A 2 -5.59 -2.59 0.91
N PHE A 3 -4.33 -2.48 1.29
CA PHE A 3 -3.48 -3.63 1.54
C PHE A 3 -2.64 -3.42 2.81
N THR A 4 -2.25 -4.51 3.42
CA THR A 4 -1.44 -4.53 4.63
C THR A 4 -0.36 -5.61 4.54
N TYR A 5 0.77 -5.38 5.17
CA TYR A 5 1.90 -6.31 5.25
C TYR A 5 2.79 -5.94 6.44
N ARG A 6 3.65 -6.88 6.83
CA ARG A 6 4.67 -6.63 7.86
C ARG A 6 5.92 -6.01 7.27
N SER A 7 6.44 -5.00 7.96
CA SER A 7 7.72 -4.40 7.63
C SER A 7 8.47 -4.06 8.92
N THR A 8 9.75 -3.75 8.80
CA THR A 8 10.59 -3.30 9.92
C THR A 8 10.77 -1.79 9.87
N LEU A 9 11.05 -1.17 11.01
CA LEU A 9 11.35 0.27 11.06
C LEU A 9 12.57 0.63 10.20
N SER A 10 13.55 -0.28 10.10
CA SER A 10 14.72 -0.09 9.22
C SER A 10 14.36 -0.04 7.72
N ASN A 11 13.25 -0.62 7.34
CA ASN A 11 12.76 -0.61 5.96
C ASN A 11 11.78 0.53 5.67
N LEU A 12 11.38 1.31 6.68
CA LEU A 12 10.36 2.36 6.55
C LEU A 12 10.74 3.41 5.50
N GLU A 13 12.00 3.82 5.44
CA GLU A 13 12.47 4.78 4.43
C GLU A 13 12.28 4.27 3.00
N ASN A 14 12.51 2.97 2.77
CA ASN A 14 12.27 2.35 1.47
C ASN A 14 10.78 2.37 1.12
N GLU A 15 9.92 2.05 2.09
CA GLU A 15 8.46 2.06 1.89
C GLU A 15 7.94 3.48 1.62
N ILE A 16 8.42 4.47 2.36
CA ILE A 16 8.09 5.88 2.11
C ILE A 16 8.53 6.30 0.71
N THR A 17 9.72 5.92 0.28
CA THR A 17 10.23 6.24 -1.06
C THR A 17 9.38 5.62 -2.16
N LYS A 18 8.90 4.39 -1.94
CA LYS A 18 8.03 3.66 -2.88
C LYS A 18 6.65 4.30 -3.00
N TYR A 19 5.99 4.53 -1.86
CA TYR A 19 4.58 4.91 -1.84
C TYR A 19 4.35 6.41 -1.79
N LYS A 20 5.33 7.19 -1.31
CA LYS A 20 5.25 8.65 -1.13
C LYS A 20 3.94 9.06 -0.46
N PRO A 21 3.67 8.56 0.76
CA PRO A 21 2.46 8.92 1.47
C PRO A 21 2.46 10.41 1.79
N ASN A 22 1.30 11.04 1.70
CA ASN A 22 1.12 12.42 2.16
C ASN A 22 0.99 12.50 3.69
N GLU A 23 0.53 11.41 4.31
CA GLU A 23 0.24 11.32 5.73
C GLU A 23 0.58 9.93 6.26
N ILE A 24 1.10 9.86 7.48
CA ILE A 24 1.33 8.62 8.23
C ILE A 24 0.59 8.70 9.57
N ILE A 25 -0.20 7.69 9.85
CA ILE A 25 -0.91 7.56 11.13
C ILE A 25 -0.03 6.80 12.10
N ILE A 26 0.20 7.35 13.28
CA ILE A 26 1.05 6.75 14.31
C ILE A 26 0.37 6.74 15.68
N PRO A 27 0.59 5.70 16.52
CA PRO A 27 0.11 5.70 17.90
C PRO A 27 0.75 6.83 18.72
N GLN A 28 0.02 7.40 19.68
CA GLN A 28 0.55 8.47 20.53
C GLN A 28 1.82 8.06 21.27
N LYS A 29 1.90 6.81 21.76
CA LYS A 29 3.09 6.27 22.42
C LYS A 29 4.35 6.28 21.55
N ASP A 30 4.20 6.18 20.22
CA ASP A 30 5.30 6.10 19.27
C ASP A 30 5.74 7.50 18.77
N CYS A 31 4.99 8.55 19.11
CA CYS A 31 5.34 9.92 18.73
C CYS A 31 6.70 10.40 19.29
N ALA A 32 7.14 9.85 20.42
CA ALA A 32 8.44 10.18 21.02
C ALA A 32 9.61 9.34 20.47
N ASN A 33 9.37 8.45 19.51
CA ASN A 33 10.42 7.61 18.93
C ASN A 33 11.33 8.45 18.01
N GLU A 34 12.55 8.72 18.48
CA GLU A 34 13.52 9.58 17.77
C GLU A 34 13.83 9.11 16.35
N LYS A 35 13.95 7.78 16.13
CA LYS A 35 14.22 7.24 14.80
C LYS A 35 13.07 7.50 13.84
N LEU A 36 11.83 7.31 14.32
CA LEU A 36 10.63 7.58 13.54
C LEU A 36 10.55 9.06 13.20
N GLN A 37 10.74 9.94 14.18
CA GLN A 37 10.72 11.39 13.98
C GLN A 37 11.78 11.86 12.96
N THR A 38 13.00 11.33 13.05
CA THR A 38 14.06 11.63 12.07
C THR A 38 13.66 11.28 10.65
N ILE A 39 13.02 10.10 10.46
CA ILE A 39 12.54 9.66 9.16
C ILE A 39 11.43 10.58 8.66
N LEU A 40 10.43 10.90 9.50
CA LEU A 40 9.30 11.75 9.12
C LEU A 40 9.74 13.15 8.72
N GLN A 41 10.69 13.75 9.46
CA GLN A 41 11.28 15.05 9.14
C GLN A 41 12.06 15.02 7.82
N LYS A 42 12.87 13.97 7.60
CA LYS A 42 13.66 13.80 6.38
C LYS A 42 12.78 13.78 5.11
N PHE A 43 11.59 13.20 5.20
CA PHE A 43 10.67 13.08 4.07
C PHE A 43 9.54 14.12 4.07
N GLU A 44 9.52 15.03 5.04
CA GLU A 44 8.50 16.08 5.18
C GLU A 44 7.06 15.55 5.19
N ILE A 45 6.84 14.41 5.88
CA ILE A 45 5.54 13.75 5.90
C ILE A 45 4.75 14.18 7.14
N LEU A 46 3.47 14.47 6.94
CA LEU A 46 2.55 14.74 8.02
C LEU A 46 2.34 13.48 8.88
N ALA A 47 2.62 13.59 10.18
CA ALA A 47 2.33 12.55 11.15
C ALA A 47 1.05 12.87 11.90
N SER A 48 0.06 11.99 11.81
CA SER A 48 -1.23 12.13 12.51
C SER A 48 -1.28 11.17 13.69
N PRO A 49 -1.17 11.67 14.93
CA PRO A 49 -1.21 10.83 16.12
C PRO A 49 -2.63 10.32 16.38
N VAL A 50 -2.74 9.04 16.74
CA VAL A 50 -3.99 8.41 17.18
C VAL A 50 -3.89 7.92 18.59
N LYS A 51 -5.01 7.87 19.31
CA LYS A 51 -5.06 7.38 20.69
C LYS A 51 -4.61 5.91 20.74
N ASP A 52 -3.83 5.55 21.76
CA ASP A 52 -3.27 4.20 21.89
C ASP A 52 -4.35 3.11 21.99
N ILE A 53 -5.52 3.41 22.53
CA ILE A 53 -6.66 2.48 22.55
C ILE A 53 -7.07 2.02 21.14
N TYR A 54 -6.88 2.85 20.13
CA TYR A 54 -7.20 2.52 18.74
C TYR A 54 -6.18 1.58 18.08
N THR A 55 -5.12 1.22 18.82
CA THR A 55 -4.13 0.23 18.40
C THR A 55 -4.26 -1.10 19.14
N ASP A 56 -5.21 -1.21 20.09
CA ASP A 56 -5.53 -2.47 20.74
C ASP A 56 -6.16 -3.46 19.76
N SER A 57 -5.59 -4.65 19.65
CA SER A 57 -6.03 -5.64 18.66
C SER A 57 -7.46 -6.12 18.85
N GLY A 58 -7.92 -6.26 20.10
CA GLY A 58 -9.29 -6.69 20.42
C GLY A 58 -10.31 -5.61 20.06
N TYR A 59 -9.99 -4.34 20.37
CA TYR A 59 -10.80 -3.20 19.97
C TYR A 59 -10.87 -3.10 18.44
N CYS A 60 -9.72 -3.17 17.77
CA CYS A 60 -9.61 -3.10 16.32
C CYS A 60 -10.37 -4.24 15.64
N GLU A 61 -10.25 -5.47 16.11
CA GLU A 61 -10.97 -6.62 15.56
C GLU A 61 -12.48 -6.40 15.61
N SER A 62 -12.99 -5.99 16.78
CA SER A 62 -14.40 -5.70 16.97
C SER A 62 -14.89 -4.59 16.05
N PHE A 63 -14.08 -3.55 15.88
CA PHE A 63 -14.40 -2.42 15.00
C PHE A 63 -14.43 -2.81 13.52
N ILE A 64 -13.41 -3.56 13.04
CA ILE A 64 -13.33 -4.05 11.66
C ILE A 64 -14.54 -4.95 11.34
N LYS A 65 -14.87 -5.90 12.24
CA LYS A 65 -16.04 -6.79 12.08
C LYS A 65 -17.33 -6.00 11.92
N LYS A 66 -17.52 -4.99 12.74
CA LYS A 66 -18.69 -4.09 12.66
C LYS A 66 -18.71 -3.28 11.37
N ALA A 67 -17.58 -2.70 10.98
CA ALA A 67 -17.46 -1.85 9.78
C ALA A 67 -17.69 -2.63 8.47
N LEU A 68 -17.19 -3.88 8.41
CA LEU A 68 -17.37 -4.77 7.26
C LEU A 68 -18.65 -5.61 7.32
N ASN A 69 -19.39 -5.55 8.43
CA ASN A 69 -20.58 -6.39 8.70
C ASN A 69 -20.28 -7.89 8.56
N VAL A 70 -19.16 -8.35 9.15
CA VAL A 70 -18.73 -9.77 9.14
C VAL A 70 -18.58 -10.31 10.55
N GLN A 71 -18.77 -11.62 10.72
CA GLN A 71 -18.61 -12.30 12.00
C GLN A 71 -17.16 -12.72 12.27
N SER A 72 -16.37 -12.95 11.22
CA SER A 72 -14.99 -13.41 11.33
C SER A 72 -14.10 -12.71 10.30
N LEU A 73 -12.81 -12.51 10.66
CA LEU A 73 -11.79 -11.95 9.75
C LEU A 73 -11.00 -13.05 9.03
N SER A 74 -11.40 -14.32 9.13
CA SER A 74 -10.66 -15.45 8.54
C SER A 74 -10.54 -15.36 7.03
N HIS A 75 -11.56 -14.83 6.35
CA HIS A 75 -11.55 -14.65 4.89
C HIS A 75 -10.56 -13.58 4.40
N LEU A 76 -10.06 -12.73 5.32
CA LEU A 76 -9.04 -11.71 5.03
C LEU A 76 -7.61 -12.20 5.29
N ASN A 77 -7.43 -13.44 5.77
CA ASN A 77 -6.15 -14.01 6.17
C ASN A 77 -5.37 -13.19 7.22
N ILE A 78 -6.09 -12.47 8.11
CA ILE A 78 -5.51 -11.63 9.16
C ILE A 78 -5.93 -12.03 10.58
N ALA A 79 -6.84 -13.01 10.72
CA ALA A 79 -7.44 -13.36 12.01
C ALA A 79 -6.44 -13.79 13.10
N ASP A 80 -5.31 -14.37 12.70
CA ASP A 80 -4.21 -14.83 13.56
C ASP A 80 -3.04 -13.82 13.66
N LYS A 81 -3.23 -12.58 13.19
CA LYS A 81 -2.20 -11.55 13.09
C LYS A 81 -2.59 -10.27 13.84
N PRO A 82 -2.43 -10.23 15.18
CA PRO A 82 -2.91 -9.12 16.02
C PRO A 82 -2.27 -7.76 15.65
N ASP A 83 -1.00 -7.75 15.21
CA ASP A 83 -0.31 -6.58 14.72
C ASP A 83 -0.94 -6.01 13.43
N ILE A 84 -1.33 -6.88 12.51
CA ILE A 84 -2.03 -6.50 11.29
C ILE A 84 -3.44 -6.00 11.59
N ILE A 85 -4.16 -6.69 12.49
CA ILE A 85 -5.49 -6.27 12.95
C ILE A 85 -5.43 -4.86 13.55
N SER A 86 -4.42 -4.60 14.41
CA SER A 86 -4.19 -3.29 14.99
C SER A 86 -3.96 -2.22 13.92
N ALA A 87 -3.09 -2.49 12.96
CA ALA A 87 -2.78 -1.53 11.89
C ALA A 87 -4.01 -1.22 11.02
N VAL A 88 -4.74 -2.25 10.60
CA VAL A 88 -5.97 -2.11 9.81
C VAL A 88 -7.05 -1.37 10.60
N GLY A 89 -7.29 -1.78 11.84
CA GLY A 89 -8.31 -1.17 12.69
C GLY A 89 -8.03 0.28 13.01
N THR A 90 -6.77 0.63 13.27
CA THR A 90 -6.36 2.03 13.47
C THR A 90 -6.74 2.91 12.29
N ILE A 91 -6.47 2.45 11.06
CA ILE A 91 -6.85 3.19 9.84
C ILE A 91 -8.37 3.28 9.71
N PHE A 92 -9.10 2.20 10.00
CA PHE A 92 -10.57 2.20 9.94
C PHE A 92 -11.18 3.19 10.94
N VAL A 93 -10.67 3.23 12.19
CA VAL A 93 -11.12 4.21 13.19
C VAL A 93 -10.79 5.63 12.75
N TYR A 94 -9.58 5.87 12.26
CA TYR A 94 -9.17 7.17 11.75
C TYR A 94 -10.09 7.66 10.60
N ILE A 95 -10.41 6.78 9.66
CA ILE A 95 -11.33 7.11 8.56
C ILE A 95 -12.75 7.35 9.07
N GLN A 96 -13.21 6.55 10.04
CA GLN A 96 -14.54 6.76 10.65
C GLN A 96 -14.67 8.13 11.31
N GLU A 97 -13.59 8.62 11.94
CA GLU A 97 -13.60 9.93 12.61
C GLU A 97 -13.49 11.10 11.62
N ASN A 98 -12.75 10.93 10.53
CA ASN A 98 -12.44 12.04 9.61
C ASN A 98 -13.27 12.00 8.31
N GLN A 99 -13.55 10.82 7.76
CA GLN A 99 -14.24 10.63 6.47
C GLN A 99 -15.14 9.38 6.51
N PRO A 100 -16.19 9.34 7.32
CA PRO A 100 -17.02 8.14 7.53
C PRO A 100 -17.67 7.61 6.25
N GLN A 101 -17.94 8.47 5.26
CA GLN A 101 -18.49 8.08 3.96
C GLN A 101 -17.53 7.21 3.12
N THR A 102 -16.24 7.20 3.43
CA THR A 102 -15.22 6.42 2.73
C THR A 102 -15.14 4.98 3.22
N LEU A 103 -15.55 4.73 4.47
CA LEU A 103 -15.41 3.42 5.10
C LEU A 103 -16.10 2.27 4.34
N PRO A 104 -17.32 2.43 3.78
CA PRO A 104 -17.98 1.38 3.01
C PRO A 104 -17.23 0.98 1.71
N ILE A 105 -16.33 1.84 1.22
CA ILE A 105 -15.55 1.59 0.01
C ILE A 105 -14.36 0.66 0.30
N LEU A 106 -13.91 0.58 1.56
CA LEU A 106 -12.75 -0.20 2.00
C LEU A 106 -13.11 -1.67 2.32
N GLN A 107 -13.90 -2.31 1.48
CA GLN A 107 -14.34 -3.70 1.72
C GLN A 107 -13.27 -4.75 1.41
N ASN A 108 -12.33 -4.44 0.52
CA ASN A 108 -11.30 -5.37 0.08
C ASN A 108 -9.95 -5.09 0.73
N ILE A 109 -9.73 -5.71 1.88
CA ILE A 109 -8.43 -5.68 2.56
C ILE A 109 -7.61 -6.87 2.06
N LYS A 110 -6.43 -6.59 1.49
CA LYS A 110 -5.49 -7.64 1.06
C LYS A 110 -4.32 -7.70 2.02
N TYR A 111 -4.13 -8.82 2.69
CA TYR A 111 -2.89 -9.11 3.38
C TYR A 111 -1.88 -9.66 2.36
N ILE A 112 -0.72 -9.02 2.30
CA ILE A 112 0.36 -9.36 1.38
C ILE A 112 1.48 -10.02 2.20
N GLU A 113 1.86 -11.23 1.84
CA GLU A 113 3.05 -11.87 2.38
C GLU A 113 4.30 -11.35 1.66
N ASN A 114 5.40 -11.22 2.41
CA ASN A 114 6.65 -10.69 1.84
C ASN A 114 7.23 -11.58 0.72
N ASN A 115 6.76 -12.83 0.62
CA ASN A 115 7.23 -13.79 -0.39
C ASN A 115 6.46 -13.73 -1.72
N ASP A 116 5.40 -12.93 -1.81
CA ASP A 116 4.58 -12.84 -3.03
C ASP A 116 5.21 -11.96 -4.12
N PHE A 117 6.12 -11.09 -3.71
CA PHE A 117 6.72 -10.08 -4.58
C PHE A 117 8.24 -10.07 -4.51
N MET A 118 8.86 -9.74 -5.64
CA MET A 118 10.29 -9.44 -5.68
C MET A 118 10.59 -8.21 -4.83
N VAL A 119 11.55 -8.33 -3.93
CA VAL A 119 12.00 -7.21 -3.10
C VAL A 119 12.88 -6.29 -3.93
N LEU A 120 12.36 -5.12 -4.24
CA LEU A 120 13.12 -4.02 -4.84
C LEU A 120 13.31 -2.96 -3.76
N ASP A 121 14.57 -2.73 -3.36
CA ASP A 121 14.90 -1.63 -2.46
C ASP A 121 14.94 -0.28 -3.19
N SER A 122 15.09 0.81 -2.45
CA SER A 122 15.13 2.15 -3.03
C SER A 122 16.33 2.37 -3.95
N VAL A 123 17.44 1.65 -3.73
CA VAL A 123 18.65 1.72 -4.56
C VAL A 123 18.40 1.03 -5.89
N ALA A 124 17.80 -0.16 -5.88
CA ALA A 124 17.42 -0.88 -7.10
C ALA A 124 16.41 -0.08 -7.94
N ILE A 125 15.34 0.44 -7.32
CA ILE A 125 14.34 1.27 -8.01
C ILE A 125 14.99 2.48 -8.67
N ARG A 126 15.92 3.14 -7.99
CA ARG A 126 16.64 4.30 -8.51
C ARG A 126 17.60 3.92 -9.63
N ASN A 127 18.46 2.91 -9.42
CA ASN A 127 19.52 2.56 -10.38
C ASN A 127 18.96 1.93 -11.66
N LEU A 128 17.81 1.26 -11.58
CA LEU A 128 17.08 0.76 -12.75
C LEU A 128 16.17 1.83 -13.39
N GLU A 129 16.22 3.06 -12.91
CA GLU A 129 15.40 4.18 -13.40
C GLU A 129 13.91 3.82 -13.56
N ILE A 130 13.38 3.01 -12.63
CA ILE A 130 12.00 2.51 -12.74
C ILE A 130 10.99 3.64 -12.68
N LEU A 131 11.13 4.57 -11.73
CA LEU A 131 10.17 5.64 -11.47
C LEU A 131 10.67 7.03 -11.86
N ARG A 132 11.98 7.21 -11.94
CA ARG A 132 12.63 8.49 -12.23
C ARG A 132 13.95 8.25 -12.95
N SER A 133 14.28 9.11 -13.90
CA SER A 133 15.59 9.14 -14.53
C SER A 133 16.68 9.60 -13.56
N LEU A 134 17.88 9.02 -13.65
CA LEU A 134 19.05 9.42 -12.87
C LEU A 134 19.57 10.80 -13.29
N SER A 135 19.41 11.15 -14.58
CA SER A 135 19.92 12.39 -15.14
C SER A 135 19.07 13.61 -14.73
N SER A 136 17.74 13.48 -14.80
CA SER A 136 16.81 14.59 -14.56
C SER A 136 16.16 14.57 -13.18
N LEU A 137 16.20 13.44 -12.47
CA LEU A 137 15.47 13.14 -11.23
C LEU A 137 13.93 13.27 -11.40
N LYS A 138 13.45 13.39 -12.63
CA LYS A 138 12.03 13.46 -12.99
C LYS A 138 11.52 12.09 -13.45
N GLN A 139 10.22 11.95 -13.64
CA GLN A 139 9.63 10.75 -14.23
C GLN A 139 10.03 10.61 -15.70
N GLU A 140 10.16 11.71 -16.42
CA GLU A 140 10.58 11.77 -17.82
C GLU A 140 11.90 11.01 -18.04
N GLY A 141 11.88 10.08 -18.99
CA GLY A 141 13.00 9.18 -19.31
C GLY A 141 13.14 7.96 -18.40
N SER A 142 12.19 7.71 -17.52
CA SER A 142 12.14 6.49 -16.69
C SER A 142 11.42 5.34 -17.40
N LEU A 143 11.54 4.11 -16.86
CA LEU A 143 10.75 2.96 -17.33
C LEU A 143 9.25 3.24 -17.23
N LEU A 144 8.79 3.82 -16.11
CA LEU A 144 7.38 4.20 -15.95
C LEU A 144 6.94 5.16 -17.06
N ASP A 145 7.72 6.19 -17.36
CA ASP A 145 7.41 7.15 -18.42
C ASP A 145 7.30 6.48 -19.80
N ALA A 146 8.21 5.55 -20.10
CA ALA A 146 8.26 4.86 -21.38
C ALA A 146 7.03 3.97 -21.65
N ILE A 147 6.37 3.44 -20.59
CA ILE A 147 5.26 2.49 -20.74
C ILE A 147 3.91 3.03 -20.26
N ASP A 148 3.88 4.22 -19.61
CA ASP A 148 2.65 4.80 -19.08
C ASP A 148 1.82 5.46 -20.19
N SER A 149 0.85 4.70 -20.68
CA SER A 149 -0.21 5.19 -21.58
C SER A 149 -1.58 5.19 -20.90
N THR A 150 -1.60 5.24 -19.58
CA THR A 150 -2.86 5.17 -18.81
C THR A 150 -3.65 6.46 -18.93
N VAL A 151 -4.98 6.31 -19.07
CA VAL A 151 -5.92 7.45 -19.20
C VAL A 151 -6.51 7.84 -17.84
N THR A 152 -6.53 6.91 -16.87
CA THR A 152 -7.16 7.14 -15.58
C THR A 152 -6.13 7.20 -14.43
N PRO A 153 -6.36 8.02 -13.39
CA PRO A 153 -5.49 8.03 -12.21
C PRO A 153 -5.41 6.67 -11.50
N MET A 154 -6.45 5.85 -11.62
CA MET A 154 -6.47 4.49 -11.04
C MET A 154 -5.54 3.56 -11.82
N GLY A 155 -5.57 3.63 -13.16
CA GLY A 155 -4.67 2.88 -14.03
C GLY A 155 -3.21 3.25 -13.80
N ALA A 156 -2.89 4.54 -13.73
CA ALA A 156 -1.55 5.03 -13.44
C ALA A 156 -1.01 4.52 -12.10
N ARG A 157 -1.85 4.53 -11.04
CA ARG A 157 -1.48 3.97 -9.74
C ARG A 157 -1.25 2.46 -9.79
N LEU A 158 -2.10 1.72 -10.52
CA LEU A 158 -1.96 0.28 -10.68
C LEU A 158 -0.66 -0.07 -11.42
N LEU A 159 -0.38 0.58 -12.55
CA LEU A 159 0.84 0.39 -13.33
C LEU A 159 2.09 0.66 -12.48
N ARG A 160 2.11 1.78 -11.76
CA ARG A 160 3.19 2.12 -10.84
C ARG A 160 3.39 1.03 -9.77
N ASN A 161 2.30 0.54 -9.16
CA ASN A 161 2.38 -0.52 -8.16
C ASN A 161 2.93 -1.83 -8.73
N TRP A 162 2.59 -2.18 -9.96
CA TRP A 162 3.11 -3.38 -10.61
C TRP A 162 4.62 -3.29 -10.85
N LEU A 163 5.13 -2.10 -11.19
CA LEU A 163 6.56 -1.88 -11.40
C LEU A 163 7.38 -1.97 -10.11
N ILE A 164 6.87 -1.44 -9.01
CA ILE A 164 7.59 -1.45 -7.72
C ILE A 164 7.40 -2.74 -6.91
N LYS A 165 6.42 -3.57 -7.29
CA LYS A 165 6.11 -4.87 -6.69
C LYS A 165 5.93 -5.94 -7.77
N PRO A 166 7.01 -6.36 -8.44
CA PRO A 166 6.93 -7.44 -9.41
C PRO A 166 6.53 -8.76 -8.72
N LEU A 167 5.62 -9.50 -9.33
CA LEU A 167 5.18 -10.80 -8.83
C LEU A 167 6.29 -11.83 -8.95
N LEU A 168 6.32 -12.77 -7.99
CA LEU A 168 7.16 -13.98 -8.03
C LEU A 168 6.34 -15.21 -8.42
N ASN A 169 5.04 -15.22 -8.14
CA ASN A 169 4.18 -16.35 -8.44
C ASN A 169 3.87 -16.42 -9.93
N VAL A 170 4.31 -17.53 -10.57
CA VAL A 170 4.16 -17.74 -12.02
C VAL A 170 2.69 -17.74 -12.45
N SER A 171 1.80 -18.38 -11.68
CA SER A 171 0.36 -18.43 -12.01
C SER A 171 -0.28 -17.04 -12.03
N GLU A 172 0.11 -16.17 -11.09
CA GLU A 172 -0.37 -14.79 -11.05
C GLU A 172 0.19 -13.94 -12.20
N ILE A 173 1.45 -14.20 -12.61
CA ILE A 173 2.06 -13.55 -13.77
C ILE A 173 1.30 -13.95 -15.04
N GLU A 174 1.08 -15.25 -15.23
CA GLU A 174 0.33 -15.77 -16.38
C GLU A 174 -1.11 -15.24 -16.43
N ASN A 175 -1.77 -15.16 -15.27
CA ASN A 175 -3.11 -14.59 -15.18
C ASN A 175 -3.13 -13.11 -15.63
N ARG A 176 -2.16 -12.29 -15.18
CA ARG A 176 -2.03 -10.90 -15.66
C ARG A 176 -1.78 -10.82 -17.17
N GLN A 177 -0.90 -11.68 -17.69
CA GLN A 177 -0.59 -11.73 -19.12
C GLN A 177 -1.82 -12.13 -19.93
N ASN A 178 -2.57 -13.14 -19.50
CA ASN A 178 -3.79 -13.59 -20.15
C ASN A 178 -4.86 -12.49 -20.16
N ASN A 179 -5.06 -11.80 -19.03
CA ASN A 179 -5.99 -10.67 -18.96
C ASN A 179 -5.58 -9.56 -19.94
N THR A 180 -4.30 -9.20 -19.98
CA THR A 180 -3.79 -8.21 -20.93
C THR A 180 -4.00 -8.65 -22.38
N LYS A 181 -3.74 -9.93 -22.68
CA LYS A 181 -3.94 -10.51 -24.02
C LYS A 181 -5.39 -10.38 -24.49
N VAL A 182 -6.37 -10.65 -23.62
CA VAL A 182 -7.81 -10.50 -23.93
C VAL A 182 -8.11 -9.06 -24.42
N PHE A 183 -7.57 -8.04 -23.74
CA PHE A 183 -7.76 -6.65 -24.16
C PHE A 183 -6.99 -6.30 -25.44
N VAL A 184 -5.82 -6.89 -25.67
CA VAL A 184 -5.05 -6.67 -26.90
C VAL A 184 -5.74 -7.29 -28.11
N GLU A 185 -6.30 -8.48 -27.99
CA GLU A 185 -6.92 -9.23 -29.07
C GLU A 185 -8.37 -8.81 -29.35
N ASN A 186 -9.10 -8.28 -28.36
CA ASN A 186 -10.50 -7.90 -28.50
C ASN A 186 -10.64 -6.38 -28.71
N THR A 187 -10.82 -5.99 -29.97
CA THR A 187 -10.97 -4.58 -30.37
C THR A 187 -12.21 -3.91 -29.73
N ALA A 188 -13.28 -4.66 -29.51
CA ALA A 188 -14.53 -4.14 -28.93
C ALA A 188 -14.38 -3.78 -27.42
N LEU A 189 -13.34 -4.25 -26.75
CA LEU A 189 -13.04 -3.88 -25.35
C LEU A 189 -12.07 -2.69 -25.23
N LYS A 190 -11.60 -2.15 -26.35
CA LYS A 190 -10.67 -1.00 -26.38
C LYS A 190 -11.39 0.35 -26.53
N GLU A 191 -12.65 0.34 -26.94
CA GLU A 191 -13.54 1.50 -27.05
C GLU A 191 -14.33 1.72 -25.75
#